data_dc071a5f86ee052e9d86378d35f6bb24
#
_entry.id   dc071a5f86ee052e9d86378d35f6bb24
#
_cell.length_a   1.000
_cell.length_b   1.000
_cell.length_c   1.000
_cell.angle_alpha   90.00
_cell.angle_beta   90.00
_cell.angle_gamma   90.00
#
_symmetry.space_group_name_H-M   'P 1'
#
loop_
_entity.id
_entity.type
_entity.pdbx_description
1 polymer ?
#
loop_
_entity_poly.entity_id
_entity_poly.type
_entity_poly.pdbx_seq_one_letter_code
_entity_poly.pdbx_strand_id
1 'polypeptide(L)'
;MLRIYATWIVFLFSSTCSTALLAVEFNDGQVQIHGFASQGIVSSTDNKFYGDSDNSISFNFREIGINASYRHRPDLQFSAQVIQLDAGNVNENGLLLDYALVDYTVYSNEATQFGVRLGRVKNPFGLYTTTRDVAFTRPSIILPQSIYFDKARSLALSSDGAGIYFNREGSLGAINIDMVVGKANVDRGSEATFIRKDEPGEMESDKASRLMRIIYTTPDDRLRLAFTAANIDLNYQEASHEVDPHLFVHLDPKIISAQYSHEKWELTAEYSQMKSSITRNFAPNFSNVIEGYYVQGSYQLTPSLQAVARYDASFNNKSDRDGKKLSAATGLPAHMFFAKDWMLGLRYDVTPTFMLRGEWHHIDGTGWLSSLDNTNPREM
;
A
#
# COMPACT_ATOMS: atom_id res chain seq x y z
N MET A 1 -25.49 -9.96 -27.73
CA MET A 1 -24.69 -11.03 -27.11
C MET A 1 -24.20 -10.47 -25.78
N LEU A 2 -24.78 -10.93 -24.69
CA LEU A 2 -24.33 -10.59 -23.34
C LEU A 2 -23.02 -11.33 -23.10
N ARG A 3 -21.89 -10.65 -23.10
CA ARG A 3 -20.61 -11.23 -22.64
C ARG A 3 -20.65 -11.20 -21.11
N ILE A 4 -20.83 -12.37 -20.52
CA ILE A 4 -20.67 -12.59 -19.07
C ILE A 4 -19.18 -12.51 -18.83
N TYR A 5 -18.74 -11.40 -18.20
CA TYR A 5 -17.35 -11.22 -17.79
C TYR A 5 -17.09 -11.98 -16.50
N ALA A 6 -15.92 -12.57 -16.43
CA ALA A 6 -15.51 -13.50 -15.39
C ALA A 6 -15.47 -12.85 -14.01
N THR A 7 -15.95 -13.57 -13.02
CA THR A 7 -16.21 -13.12 -11.65
C THR A 7 -15.12 -13.62 -10.72
N TRP A 8 -14.48 -12.71 -9.97
CA TRP A 8 -13.52 -13.04 -8.94
C TRP A 8 -14.23 -13.27 -7.60
N ILE A 9 -13.98 -14.37 -6.95
CA ILE A 9 -14.42 -14.60 -5.57
C ILE A 9 -13.15 -14.78 -4.73
N VAL A 10 -12.80 -13.76 -3.97
CA VAL A 10 -11.73 -13.81 -2.98
C VAL A 10 -12.36 -14.07 -1.62
N PHE A 11 -12.23 -15.30 -1.10
CA PHE A 11 -12.58 -15.61 0.27
C PHE A 11 -11.32 -15.57 1.12
N LEU A 12 -11.15 -14.54 1.92
CA LEU A 12 -10.12 -14.50 2.94
C LEU A 12 -10.71 -14.95 4.27
N PHE A 13 -10.32 -16.13 4.70
CA PHE A 13 -10.39 -16.50 6.10
C PHE A 13 -9.16 -15.91 6.78
N SER A 14 -9.25 -14.70 7.33
CA SER A 14 -8.23 -14.26 8.25
C SER A 14 -8.49 -14.96 9.57
N SER A 15 -7.98 -16.19 9.69
CA SER A 15 -7.91 -16.83 10.98
C SER A 15 -6.67 -16.27 11.67
N THR A 16 -6.84 -15.30 12.56
CA THR A 16 -5.95 -15.25 13.68
C THR A 16 -6.25 -16.53 14.45
N CYS A 17 -5.40 -17.54 14.30
CA CYS A 17 -5.42 -18.68 15.20
C CYS A 17 -5.51 -18.09 16.62
N SER A 18 -6.54 -18.47 17.38
CA SER A 18 -6.79 -17.97 18.74
C SER A 18 -5.75 -18.46 19.75
N THR A 19 -4.49 -18.25 19.46
CA THR A 19 -3.53 -17.85 20.47
C THR A 19 -3.76 -16.36 20.57
N ALA A 20 -4.39 -15.91 21.65
CA ALA A 20 -4.61 -14.53 22.01
C ALA A 20 -3.64 -13.63 21.24
N LEU A 21 -4.12 -12.49 20.70
CA LEU A 21 -3.27 -11.32 20.58
C LEU A 21 -2.76 -11.08 22.00
N LEU A 22 -1.71 -11.83 22.36
CA LEU A 22 -0.97 -11.63 23.58
C LEU A 22 -0.17 -10.37 23.28
N ALA A 23 -0.77 -9.21 23.57
CA ALA A 23 0.04 -8.12 24.05
C ALA A 23 0.73 -8.67 25.29
N VAL A 24 1.94 -9.19 25.14
CA VAL A 24 2.73 -9.60 26.28
C VAL A 24 3.42 -8.34 26.74
N GLU A 25 2.99 -7.86 27.90
CA GLU A 25 3.59 -6.71 28.56
C GLU A 25 4.54 -7.19 29.65
N PHE A 26 5.75 -6.63 29.66
CA PHE A 26 6.77 -6.87 30.67
C PHE A 26 7.20 -5.54 31.29
N ASN A 27 7.75 -5.59 32.50
CA ASN A 27 8.28 -4.41 33.22
C ASN A 27 7.27 -3.25 33.26
N ASP A 28 6.09 -3.47 33.83
CA ASP A 28 5.04 -2.46 33.98
C ASP A 28 4.66 -1.76 32.66
N GLY A 29 4.59 -2.52 31.54
CA GLY A 29 4.22 -2.02 30.23
C GLY A 29 5.35 -1.33 29.46
N GLN A 30 6.59 -1.37 29.94
CA GLN A 30 7.74 -0.81 29.20
C GLN A 30 8.05 -1.62 27.93
N VAL A 31 7.87 -2.94 27.96
CA VAL A 31 8.02 -3.80 26.78
C VAL A 31 6.65 -4.31 26.37
N GLN A 32 6.31 -4.11 25.12
CA GLN A 32 5.07 -4.61 24.52
C GLN A 32 5.42 -5.42 23.27
N ILE A 33 4.86 -6.62 23.17
CA ILE A 33 5.01 -7.50 22.02
C ILE A 33 3.63 -7.84 21.49
N HIS A 34 3.39 -7.63 20.20
CA HIS A 34 2.14 -7.94 19.52
C HIS A 34 2.42 -8.80 18.29
N GLY A 35 1.52 -9.73 18.00
CA GLY A 35 1.57 -10.53 16.79
C GLY A 35 0.23 -10.53 16.06
N PHE A 36 0.25 -10.75 14.77
CA PHE A 36 -0.92 -10.95 13.94
C PHE A 36 -0.64 -11.99 12.87
N ALA A 37 -1.69 -12.66 12.42
CA ALA A 37 -1.63 -13.58 11.30
C ALA A 37 -2.92 -13.50 10.49
N SER A 38 -2.81 -13.62 9.18
CA SER A 38 -3.94 -13.81 8.29
C SER A 38 -3.64 -14.87 7.24
N GLN A 39 -4.64 -15.65 6.89
CA GLN A 39 -4.59 -16.63 5.80
C GLN A 39 -5.74 -16.35 4.85
N GLY A 40 -5.43 -16.16 3.58
CA GLY A 40 -6.40 -15.96 2.53
C GLY A 40 -6.57 -17.18 1.63
N ILE A 41 -7.72 -17.24 0.98
CA ILE A 41 -8.03 -18.12 -0.13
C ILE A 41 -8.39 -17.21 -1.30
N VAL A 42 -7.67 -17.35 -2.40
CA VAL A 42 -7.81 -16.50 -3.58
C VAL A 42 -8.16 -17.33 -4.78
N SER A 43 -9.07 -16.85 -5.60
CA SER A 43 -9.32 -17.36 -6.94
C SER A 43 -9.41 -16.21 -7.90
N SER A 44 -8.57 -16.20 -8.93
CA SER A 44 -8.60 -15.21 -10.00
C SER A 44 -8.83 -15.88 -11.34
N THR A 45 -9.51 -15.19 -12.25
CA THR A 45 -9.68 -15.63 -13.62
C THR A 45 -8.56 -15.06 -14.48
N ASP A 46 -8.04 -15.88 -15.41
CA ASP A 46 -7.20 -15.45 -16.53
C ASP A 46 -5.84 -14.81 -16.16
N ASN A 47 -5.42 -14.85 -14.90
CA ASN A 47 -4.10 -14.36 -14.49
C ASN A 47 -3.66 -14.88 -13.11
N LYS A 48 -2.38 -14.66 -12.78
CA LYS A 48 -1.72 -15.06 -11.53
C LYS A 48 -1.36 -13.88 -10.63
N PHE A 49 -2.05 -12.76 -10.72
CA PHE A 49 -1.66 -11.56 -9.98
C PHE A 49 -1.67 -11.81 -8.47
N TYR A 50 -2.79 -12.30 -7.92
CA TYR A 50 -2.86 -12.67 -6.51
C TYR A 50 -2.81 -14.18 -6.32
N GLY A 51 -1.91 -14.64 -5.43
CA GLY A 51 -1.84 -16.01 -4.97
C GLY A 51 -1.56 -17.06 -6.04
N ASP A 52 -1.06 -16.69 -7.21
CA ASP A 52 -0.83 -17.62 -8.36
C ASP A 52 -2.08 -18.41 -8.72
N SER A 53 -3.27 -17.84 -8.57
CA SER A 53 -4.53 -18.59 -8.59
C SER A 53 -5.00 -19.04 -9.99
N ASP A 54 -4.82 -18.25 -11.04
CA ASP A 54 -5.09 -18.55 -12.45
C ASP A 54 -6.20 -19.61 -12.72
N ASN A 55 -7.46 -19.19 -12.61
CA ASN A 55 -8.66 -20.06 -12.73
C ASN A 55 -8.72 -21.22 -11.70
N SER A 56 -7.91 -21.18 -10.67
CA SER A 56 -7.86 -22.16 -9.59
C SER A 56 -7.96 -21.51 -8.21
N ILE A 57 -8.15 -22.32 -7.19
CA ILE A 57 -8.10 -21.86 -5.81
C ILE A 57 -6.65 -21.93 -5.32
N SER A 58 -6.16 -20.83 -4.76
CA SER A 58 -4.84 -20.74 -4.16
C SER A 58 -4.91 -20.35 -2.69
N PHE A 59 -3.99 -20.89 -1.89
CA PHE A 59 -3.75 -20.55 -0.49
C PHE A 59 -2.49 -19.69 -0.32
N ASN A 60 -1.84 -19.28 -1.39
CA ASN A 60 -0.67 -18.41 -1.38
C ASN A 60 -1.09 -16.94 -1.18
N PHE A 61 -1.78 -16.69 -0.06
CA PHE A 61 -2.15 -15.36 0.39
C PHE A 61 -2.13 -15.33 1.91
N ARG A 62 -0.96 -15.02 2.48
CA ARG A 62 -0.71 -15.10 3.91
C ARG A 62 0.11 -13.90 4.39
N GLU A 63 -0.26 -13.39 5.55
CA GLU A 63 0.49 -12.34 6.24
C GLU A 63 0.66 -12.75 7.71
N ILE A 64 1.90 -12.76 8.19
CA ILE A 64 2.24 -13.01 9.58
C ILE A 64 3.19 -11.91 10.02
N GLY A 65 2.92 -11.27 11.14
CA GLY A 65 3.78 -10.21 11.66
C GLY A 65 3.93 -10.28 13.18
N ILE A 66 5.07 -9.82 13.61
CA ILE A 66 5.36 -9.59 15.03
C ILE A 66 6.00 -8.21 15.17
N ASN A 67 5.51 -7.44 16.11
CA ASN A 67 6.13 -6.17 16.49
C ASN A 67 6.45 -6.15 17.98
N ALA A 68 7.49 -5.40 18.30
CA ALA A 68 7.93 -5.16 19.69
C ALA A 68 8.23 -3.69 19.87
N SER A 69 7.87 -3.15 21.02
CA SER A 69 8.30 -1.83 21.46
C SER A 69 8.87 -1.87 22.86
N TYR A 70 9.89 -1.05 23.09
CA TYR A 70 10.52 -0.84 24.41
C TYR A 70 10.57 0.65 24.72
N ARG A 71 9.82 1.07 25.72
CA ARG A 71 9.83 2.43 26.24
C ARG A 71 10.85 2.57 27.34
N HIS A 72 12.04 3.03 26.97
CA HIS A 72 13.13 3.22 27.95
C HIS A 72 12.85 4.37 28.92
N ARG A 73 12.25 5.47 28.42
CA ARG A 73 11.81 6.65 29.15
C ARG A 73 10.50 7.15 28.53
N PRO A 74 9.75 8.04 29.20
CA PRO A 74 8.53 8.61 28.63
C PRO A 74 8.72 9.30 27.28
N ASP A 75 9.92 9.82 27.02
CA ASP A 75 10.31 10.52 25.80
C ASP A 75 11.11 9.68 24.80
N LEU A 76 11.51 8.42 25.14
CA LEU A 76 12.37 7.58 24.31
C LEU A 76 11.82 6.17 24.17
N GLN A 77 11.49 5.78 22.94
CA GLN A 77 10.97 4.46 22.61
C GLN A 77 11.74 3.83 21.44
N PHE A 78 11.97 2.52 21.52
CA PHE A 78 12.48 1.68 20.46
C PHE A 78 11.34 0.83 19.95
N SER A 79 11.20 0.67 18.63
CA SER A 79 10.13 -0.14 18.05
C SER A 79 10.61 -0.84 16.80
N ALA A 80 10.20 -2.10 16.60
CA ALA A 80 10.50 -2.86 15.40
C ALA A 80 9.33 -3.77 15.03
N GLN A 81 9.16 -4.02 13.74
CA GLN A 81 8.20 -4.98 13.19
C GLN A 81 8.84 -5.79 12.07
N VAL A 82 8.64 -7.10 12.15
CA VAL A 82 9.00 -8.04 11.10
C VAL A 82 7.72 -8.69 10.60
N ILE A 83 7.59 -8.81 9.29
CA ILE A 83 6.45 -9.42 8.62
C ILE A 83 6.90 -10.45 7.60
N GLN A 84 6.13 -11.52 7.48
CA GLN A 84 6.20 -12.46 6.38
C GLN A 84 4.97 -12.27 5.52
N LEU A 85 5.19 -12.03 4.24
CA LEU A 85 4.15 -11.86 3.24
C LEU A 85 4.29 -12.94 2.17
N ASP A 86 3.17 -13.49 1.75
CA ASP A 86 3.06 -14.39 0.64
C ASP A 86 1.75 -14.04 -0.08
N ALA A 87 1.86 -13.54 -1.28
CA ALA A 87 0.72 -13.16 -2.12
C ALA A 87 0.94 -13.58 -3.59
N GLY A 88 1.71 -14.66 -3.78
CA GLY A 88 2.10 -15.13 -5.11
C GLY A 88 2.97 -14.10 -5.84
N ASN A 89 2.70 -13.88 -7.13
CA ASN A 89 3.49 -12.96 -7.96
C ASN A 89 3.46 -11.48 -7.53
N VAL A 90 2.51 -11.09 -6.68
CA VAL A 90 2.46 -9.72 -6.13
C VAL A 90 3.55 -9.51 -5.10
N ASN A 91 3.79 -10.53 -4.27
CA ASN A 91 4.78 -10.49 -3.22
C ASN A 91 5.26 -11.90 -2.92
N GLU A 92 6.48 -12.21 -3.33
CA GLU A 92 7.10 -13.52 -3.09
C GLU A 92 7.27 -13.76 -1.59
N ASN A 93 7.07 -15.01 -1.17
CA ASN A 93 7.21 -15.44 0.21
C ASN A 93 8.57 -15.05 0.78
N GLY A 94 8.58 -14.07 1.68
CA GLY A 94 9.80 -13.51 2.27
C GLY A 94 9.58 -12.87 3.62
N LEU A 95 10.65 -12.84 4.40
CA LEU A 95 10.70 -12.12 5.67
C LEU A 95 11.16 -10.69 5.42
N LEU A 96 10.34 -9.71 5.83
CA LEU A 96 10.60 -8.29 5.63
C LEU A 96 10.71 -7.58 6.98
N LEU A 97 11.75 -6.77 7.14
CA LEU A 97 11.82 -5.78 8.20
C LEU A 97 10.97 -4.58 7.79
N ASP A 98 9.77 -4.46 8.34
CA ASP A 98 8.83 -3.41 8.02
C ASP A 98 9.28 -2.05 8.56
N TYR A 99 9.60 -2.01 9.85
CA TYR A 99 10.27 -0.86 10.49
C TYR A 99 11.17 -1.31 11.63
N ALA A 100 12.19 -0.49 11.93
CA ALA A 100 13.03 -0.59 13.12
C ALA A 100 13.56 0.81 13.43
N LEU A 101 13.06 1.43 14.48
CA LEU A 101 13.31 2.84 14.74
C LEU A 101 13.45 3.17 16.22
N VAL A 102 14.13 4.28 16.45
CA VAL A 102 14.13 5.02 17.71
C VAL A 102 13.21 6.23 17.55
N ASP A 103 12.25 6.39 18.46
CA ASP A 103 11.35 7.53 18.53
C ASP A 103 11.73 8.38 19.75
N TYR A 104 12.07 9.64 19.53
CA TYR A 104 12.38 10.60 20.59
C TYR A 104 11.40 11.76 20.55
N THR A 105 10.58 11.87 21.58
CA THR A 105 9.66 12.99 21.80
C THR A 105 10.44 14.18 22.36
N VAL A 106 10.67 15.18 21.51
CA VAL A 106 11.42 16.39 21.86
C VAL A 106 10.59 17.32 22.76
N TYR A 107 9.30 17.37 22.50
CA TYR A 107 8.35 18.21 23.25
C TYR A 107 6.99 17.56 23.31
N SER A 108 6.37 17.58 24.49
CA SER A 108 5.01 17.11 24.69
C SER A 108 4.31 17.90 25.80
N ASN A 109 3.08 18.34 25.53
CA ASN A 109 2.13 18.82 26.50
C ASN A 109 0.73 18.29 26.16
N GLU A 110 -0.32 18.73 26.87
CA GLU A 110 -1.70 18.26 26.67
C GLU A 110 -2.21 18.45 25.22
N ALA A 111 -1.78 19.50 24.54
CA ALA A 111 -2.30 19.88 23.21
C ALA A 111 -1.30 19.66 22.07
N THR A 112 -0.01 19.49 22.36
CA THR A 112 1.03 19.51 21.33
C THR A 112 2.10 18.47 21.60
N GLN A 113 2.46 17.70 20.57
CA GLN A 113 3.58 16.77 20.61
C GLN A 113 4.45 16.98 19.37
N PHE A 114 5.77 17.01 19.57
CA PHE A 114 6.78 17.09 18.52
C PHE A 114 7.90 16.10 18.81
N GLY A 115 8.32 15.35 17.81
CA GLY A 115 9.40 14.38 17.96
C GLY A 115 10.09 14.01 16.67
N VAL A 116 11.11 13.18 16.82
CA VAL A 116 11.97 12.70 15.73
C VAL A 116 12.06 11.17 15.77
N ARG A 117 12.18 10.55 14.61
CA ARG A 117 12.37 9.11 14.42
C ARG A 117 13.63 8.87 13.61
N LEU A 118 14.42 7.88 14.00
CA LEU A 118 15.66 7.50 13.31
C LEU A 118 15.67 5.98 13.08
N GLY A 119 16.10 5.55 11.91
CA GLY A 119 16.18 4.14 11.51
C GLY A 119 15.33 3.84 10.28
N ARG A 120 14.74 2.65 10.21
CA ARG A 120 13.71 2.32 9.20
C ARG A 120 12.37 2.86 9.64
N VAL A 121 11.98 3.98 9.06
CA VAL A 121 10.78 4.74 9.44
C VAL A 121 9.67 4.47 8.44
N LYS A 122 8.44 4.27 8.93
CA LYS A 122 7.23 4.16 8.08
C LYS A 122 7.01 5.44 7.29
N ASN A 123 6.77 5.29 6.00
CA ASN A 123 6.49 6.40 5.09
C ASN A 123 5.06 6.92 5.28
N PRO A 124 4.87 8.24 5.42
CA PRO A 124 3.56 8.86 5.53
C PRO A 124 2.92 9.00 4.13
N PHE A 125 2.38 7.90 3.58
CA PHE A 125 1.85 7.86 2.22
C PHE A 125 0.36 7.48 2.23
N GLY A 126 -0.53 8.39 1.81
CA GLY A 126 -1.98 8.22 1.87
C GLY A 126 -2.50 8.01 3.29
N LEU A 127 -3.73 7.52 3.41
CA LEU A 127 -4.38 7.28 4.72
C LEU A 127 -3.93 5.97 5.37
N TYR A 128 -3.60 4.93 4.59
CA TYR A 128 -3.47 3.56 5.11
C TYR A 128 -2.05 3.01 5.18
N THR A 129 -1.03 3.64 4.57
CA THR A 129 0.33 3.04 4.51
C THR A 129 0.92 2.73 5.88
N THR A 130 0.66 3.56 6.89
CA THR A 130 1.20 3.35 8.24
C THR A 130 0.55 2.18 8.99
N THR A 131 -0.61 1.72 8.55
CA THR A 131 -1.40 0.66 9.21
C THR A 131 -1.66 -0.55 8.32
N ARG A 132 -1.28 -0.49 7.02
CA ARG A 132 -1.65 -1.49 6.00
C ARG A 132 -1.19 -2.92 6.29
N ASP A 133 -0.16 -3.08 7.12
CA ASP A 133 0.45 -4.40 7.37
C ASP A 133 -0.35 -5.24 8.37
N VAL A 134 -1.24 -4.61 9.14
CA VAL A 134 -2.11 -5.30 10.09
C VAL A 134 -3.50 -5.46 9.48
N ALA A 135 -3.91 -6.70 9.20
CA ALA A 135 -5.19 -7.00 8.54
C ALA A 135 -6.41 -6.37 9.24
N PHE A 136 -6.40 -6.27 10.58
CA PHE A 136 -7.50 -5.66 11.35
C PHE A 136 -7.70 -4.17 11.10
N THR A 137 -6.65 -3.45 10.74
CA THR A 137 -6.67 -1.98 10.57
C THR A 137 -7.02 -1.54 9.15
N ARG A 138 -7.06 -2.48 8.21
CA ARG A 138 -7.45 -2.20 6.82
C ARG A 138 -8.97 -2.24 6.68
N PRO A 139 -9.56 -1.36 5.86
CA PRO A 139 -11.00 -1.41 5.56
C PRO A 139 -11.38 -2.59 4.67
N SER A 140 -10.44 -3.12 3.90
CA SER A 140 -10.61 -4.19 2.91
C SER A 140 -9.45 -5.18 2.97
N ILE A 141 -9.60 -6.34 2.34
CA ILE A 141 -8.54 -7.35 2.18
C ILE A 141 -7.45 -6.79 1.29
N ILE A 142 -7.83 -6.37 0.09
CA ILE A 142 -6.98 -5.72 -0.89
C ILE A 142 -7.24 -4.23 -0.79
N LEU A 143 -6.20 -3.44 -0.48
CA LEU A 143 -6.30 -1.98 -0.48
C LEU A 143 -6.50 -1.45 -1.91
N PRO A 144 -7.04 -0.23 -2.08
CA PRO A 144 -7.18 0.39 -3.41
C PRO A 144 -5.83 0.44 -4.15
N GLN A 145 -5.72 -0.30 -5.25
CA GLN A 145 -4.47 -0.44 -6.00
C GLN A 145 -4.07 0.84 -6.74
N SER A 146 -5.01 1.73 -6.99
CA SER A 146 -4.74 3.05 -7.58
C SER A 146 -3.85 3.95 -6.72
N ILE A 147 -3.84 3.70 -5.40
CA ILE A 147 -3.07 4.47 -4.41
C ILE A 147 -2.03 3.57 -3.72
N TYR A 148 -2.43 2.36 -3.33
CA TYR A 148 -1.63 1.44 -2.50
C TYR A 148 -1.16 0.23 -3.29
N PHE A 149 -0.58 0.46 -4.44
CA PHE A 149 -0.16 -0.59 -5.36
C PHE A 149 0.72 -1.64 -4.69
N ASP A 150 0.22 -2.87 -4.59
CA ASP A 150 0.86 -3.94 -3.81
C ASP A 150 2.19 -4.40 -4.42
N LYS A 151 2.32 -4.39 -5.74
CA LYS A 151 3.56 -4.80 -6.41
C LYS A 151 4.73 -3.84 -6.14
N ALA A 152 4.46 -2.55 -5.91
CA ALA A 152 5.45 -1.55 -5.51
C ALA A 152 5.34 -1.16 -4.03
N ARG A 153 4.84 -2.08 -3.18
CA ARG A 153 4.56 -1.84 -1.77
C ARG A 153 5.78 -1.33 -1.02
N SER A 154 6.94 -1.93 -1.22
CA SER A 154 8.19 -1.62 -0.50
C SER A 154 8.60 -0.16 -0.64
N LEU A 155 8.44 0.44 -1.83
CA LEU A 155 8.75 1.85 -2.08
C LEU A 155 7.93 2.81 -1.22
N ALA A 156 6.64 2.49 -1.02
CA ALA A 156 5.73 3.33 -0.27
C ALA A 156 5.72 3.03 1.24
N LEU A 157 6.29 1.89 1.68
CA LEU A 157 6.09 1.35 3.01
C LEU A 157 6.98 2.01 4.06
N SER A 158 8.29 2.02 3.83
CA SER A 158 9.28 2.56 4.77
C SER A 158 10.55 3.04 4.07
N SER A 159 11.31 3.90 4.75
CA SER A 159 12.60 4.39 4.30
C SER A 159 13.63 4.30 5.41
N ASP A 160 14.89 3.99 5.04
CA ASP A 160 16.02 4.00 5.96
C ASP A 160 16.55 5.43 6.08
N GLY A 161 16.27 6.09 7.22
CA GLY A 161 16.60 7.50 7.39
C GLY A 161 16.04 8.13 8.66
N ALA A 162 15.47 9.31 8.52
CA ALA A 162 14.93 10.10 9.62
C ALA A 162 13.52 10.60 9.32
N GLY A 163 12.71 10.68 10.35
CA GLY A 163 11.38 11.29 10.31
C GLY A 163 11.21 12.33 11.40
N ILE A 164 10.34 13.30 11.16
CA ILE A 164 9.82 14.21 12.16
C ILE A 164 8.31 14.14 12.17
N TYR A 165 7.73 14.32 13.34
CA TYR A 165 6.29 14.42 13.49
C TYR A 165 5.90 15.58 14.37
N PHE A 166 4.76 16.18 14.04
CA PHE A 166 4.13 17.24 14.80
C PHE A 166 2.64 16.97 14.90
N ASN A 167 2.13 16.88 16.11
CA ASN A 167 0.71 16.68 16.40
C ASN A 167 0.23 17.86 17.26
N ARG A 168 -0.89 18.44 16.89
CA ARG A 168 -1.54 19.48 17.69
C ARG A 168 -3.04 19.27 17.68
N GLU A 169 -3.62 19.27 18.87
CA GLU A 169 -5.06 19.21 19.11
C GLU A 169 -5.54 20.51 19.76
N GLY A 170 -6.74 20.96 19.41
CA GLY A 170 -7.32 22.18 19.94
C GLY A 170 -8.80 22.32 19.61
N SER A 171 -9.42 23.43 19.98
CA SER A 171 -10.85 23.69 19.76
C SER A 171 -11.28 23.71 18.28
N LEU A 172 -10.33 23.91 17.36
CA LEU A 172 -10.57 23.89 15.91
C LEU A 172 -10.30 22.51 15.28
N GLY A 173 -9.99 21.49 16.08
CA GLY A 173 -9.65 20.15 15.61
C GLY A 173 -8.18 19.80 15.80
N ALA A 174 -7.74 18.72 15.16
CA ALA A 174 -6.40 18.20 15.26
C ALA A 174 -5.64 18.33 13.92
N ILE A 175 -4.34 18.65 14.01
CA ILE A 175 -3.41 18.65 12.87
C ILE A 175 -2.27 17.69 13.18
N ASN A 176 -2.02 16.75 12.25
CA ASN A 176 -0.88 15.86 12.29
C ASN A 176 -0.01 16.11 11.05
N ILE A 177 1.28 16.31 11.25
CA ILE A 177 2.27 16.49 10.18
C ILE A 177 3.35 15.44 10.37
N ASP A 178 3.58 14.62 9.34
CA ASP A 178 4.68 13.66 9.28
C ASP A 178 5.57 14.00 8.10
N MET A 179 6.88 14.00 8.29
CA MET A 179 7.88 14.13 7.23
C MET A 179 8.94 13.05 7.39
N VAL A 180 9.35 12.43 6.28
CA VAL A 180 10.41 11.41 6.25
C VAL A 180 11.39 11.75 5.15
N VAL A 181 12.67 11.62 5.46
CA VAL A 181 13.79 11.72 4.52
C VAL A 181 14.66 10.48 4.70
N GLY A 182 14.84 9.70 3.64
CA GLY A 182 15.62 8.46 3.71
C GLY A 182 15.68 7.72 2.39
N LYS A 183 16.46 6.66 2.35
CA LYS A 183 16.50 5.76 1.19
C LYS A 183 15.25 4.89 1.18
N ALA A 184 14.48 4.93 0.09
CA ALA A 184 13.33 4.06 -0.11
C ALA A 184 13.79 2.60 -0.25
N ASN A 185 13.01 1.66 0.28
CA ASN A 185 13.29 0.24 0.10
C ASN A 185 12.77 -0.20 -1.27
N VAL A 186 13.63 -0.85 -2.06
CA VAL A 186 13.29 -1.41 -3.36
C VAL A 186 13.37 -2.93 -3.25
N ASP A 187 12.34 -3.63 -3.68
CA ASP A 187 12.29 -5.07 -3.82
C ASP A 187 12.08 -5.47 -5.28
N ARG A 188 12.15 -6.75 -5.58
CA ARG A 188 11.95 -7.27 -6.94
C ARG A 188 10.58 -6.93 -7.52
N GLY A 189 9.51 -6.86 -6.70
CA GLY A 189 8.18 -6.45 -7.13
C GLY A 189 8.16 -5.00 -7.61
N SER A 190 8.79 -4.11 -6.86
CA SER A 190 8.96 -2.70 -7.23
C SER A 190 9.81 -2.57 -8.51
N GLU A 191 10.90 -3.33 -8.59
CA GLU A 191 11.77 -3.35 -9.76
C GLU A 191 11.01 -3.81 -11.02
N ALA A 192 10.28 -4.92 -10.96
CA ALA A 192 9.46 -5.45 -12.06
C ALA A 192 8.34 -4.49 -12.53
N THR A 193 8.01 -3.46 -11.75
CA THR A 193 7.08 -2.42 -12.14
C THR A 193 7.68 -1.45 -13.15
N PHE A 194 8.99 -1.19 -13.08
CA PHE A 194 9.71 -0.22 -13.91
C PHE A 194 10.54 -0.89 -15.00
N ILE A 195 11.14 -2.03 -14.69
CA ILE A 195 11.93 -2.85 -15.59
C ILE A 195 11.11 -4.06 -15.98
N ARG A 196 10.60 -4.09 -17.19
CA ARG A 196 9.69 -5.13 -17.70
C ARG A 196 10.35 -6.49 -17.98
N LYS A 197 11.53 -6.77 -17.38
CA LYS A 197 12.29 -8.01 -17.57
C LYS A 197 12.93 -8.40 -16.25
N ASP A 198 13.23 -9.69 -16.08
CA ASP A 198 14.17 -10.17 -15.08
C ASP A 198 15.60 -9.79 -15.51
N GLU A 199 15.91 -8.52 -15.35
CA GLU A 199 17.28 -8.05 -15.61
C GLU A 199 18.17 -8.48 -14.43
N PRO A 200 19.44 -8.80 -14.68
CA PRO A 200 20.33 -9.33 -13.64
C PRO A 200 20.89 -8.28 -12.69
N GLY A 201 20.71 -6.99 -12.96
CA GLY A 201 21.08 -5.88 -12.06
C GLY A 201 20.06 -5.65 -10.96
N GLU A 202 20.25 -4.63 -10.17
CA GLU A 202 19.39 -4.28 -9.03
C GLU A 202 18.97 -2.81 -9.11
N MET A 203 17.70 -2.54 -8.79
CA MET A 203 17.21 -1.18 -8.64
C MET A 203 17.36 -0.72 -7.19
N GLU A 204 17.93 0.45 -6.99
CA GLU A 204 18.10 1.04 -5.67
C GLU A 204 17.66 2.50 -5.59
N SER A 205 17.50 3.02 -4.37
CA SER A 205 17.26 4.43 -4.15
C SER A 205 18.55 5.22 -4.40
N ASP A 206 18.59 6.04 -5.46
CA ASP A 206 19.75 6.87 -5.82
C ASP A 206 19.99 7.96 -4.77
N LYS A 207 18.92 8.72 -4.46
CA LYS A 207 18.96 9.82 -3.49
C LYS A 207 18.00 9.56 -2.35
N ALA A 208 18.18 10.31 -1.27
CA ALA A 208 17.22 10.30 -0.18
C ALA A 208 15.84 10.78 -0.66
N SER A 209 14.88 9.88 -0.63
CA SER A 209 13.48 10.19 -0.88
C SER A 209 12.94 11.13 0.20
N ARG A 210 11.99 11.98 -0.15
CA ARG A 210 11.35 12.92 0.75
C ARG A 210 9.84 12.70 0.68
N LEU A 211 9.24 12.50 1.84
CA LEU A 211 7.80 12.29 1.94
C LEU A 211 7.24 13.21 3.02
N MET A 212 6.05 13.75 2.77
CA MET A 212 5.32 14.58 3.72
C MET A 212 3.84 14.22 3.66
N ARG A 213 3.21 14.18 4.83
CA ARG A 213 1.75 14.07 4.96
C ARG A 213 1.27 15.06 6.01
N ILE A 214 0.17 15.74 5.69
CA ILE A 214 -0.58 16.59 6.62
C ILE A 214 -1.97 16.01 6.73
N ILE A 215 -2.46 15.79 7.96
CA ILE A 215 -3.83 15.36 8.23
C ILE A 215 -4.47 16.42 9.13
N TYR A 216 -5.66 16.86 8.75
CA TYR A 216 -6.55 17.65 9.58
C TYR A 216 -7.78 16.80 9.94
N THR A 217 -8.14 16.81 11.23
CA THR A 217 -9.34 16.15 11.74
C THR A 217 -10.22 17.20 12.43
N THR A 218 -11.51 17.22 12.12
CA THR A 218 -12.48 18.15 12.74
C THR A 218 -12.65 17.87 14.24
N PRO A 219 -13.13 18.85 15.04
CA PRO A 219 -13.30 18.69 16.50
C PRO A 219 -14.27 17.57 16.91
N ASP A 220 -15.17 17.17 16.03
CA ASP A 220 -16.12 16.07 16.23
C ASP A 220 -15.62 14.72 15.71
N ASP A 221 -14.34 14.65 15.29
CA ASP A 221 -13.65 13.49 14.71
C ASP A 221 -14.32 12.86 13.47
N ARG A 222 -15.29 13.55 12.88
CA ARG A 222 -16.06 13.01 11.76
C ARG A 222 -15.37 13.17 10.41
N LEU A 223 -14.72 14.30 10.17
CA LEU A 223 -14.06 14.58 8.90
C LEU A 223 -12.54 14.60 9.07
N ARG A 224 -11.86 13.77 8.29
CA ARG A 224 -10.40 13.78 8.13
C ARG A 224 -10.07 14.17 6.70
N LEU A 225 -9.23 15.18 6.55
CA LEU A 225 -8.68 15.61 5.28
C LEU A 225 -7.17 15.39 5.31
N ALA A 226 -6.60 14.84 4.24
CA ALA A 226 -5.16 14.66 4.18
C ALA A 226 -4.59 15.12 2.83
N PHE A 227 -3.35 15.58 2.89
CA PHE A 227 -2.51 15.82 1.73
C PHE A 227 -1.18 15.11 1.91
N THR A 228 -0.78 14.34 0.88
CA THR A 228 0.52 13.66 0.83
C THR A 228 1.28 14.12 -0.40
N ALA A 229 2.57 14.35 -0.25
CA ALA A 229 3.50 14.58 -1.35
C ALA A 229 4.78 13.78 -1.11
N ALA A 230 5.35 13.23 -2.18
CA ALA A 230 6.63 12.55 -2.12
C ALA A 230 7.49 12.87 -3.34
N ASN A 231 8.78 12.61 -3.20
CA ASN A 231 9.77 12.67 -4.26
C ASN A 231 10.71 11.48 -4.09
N ILE A 232 10.74 10.59 -5.07
CA ILE A 232 11.48 9.32 -5.03
C ILE A 232 12.31 9.21 -6.29
N ASP A 233 13.62 9.03 -6.11
CA ASP A 233 14.60 8.84 -7.18
C ASP A 233 15.18 7.43 -7.08
N LEU A 234 15.07 6.65 -8.16
CA LEU A 234 15.57 5.29 -8.25
C LEU A 234 16.58 5.20 -9.40
N ASN A 235 17.60 4.41 -9.20
CA ASN A 235 18.65 4.12 -10.18
C ASN A 235 18.82 2.62 -10.32
N TYR A 236 19.00 2.15 -11.54
CA TYR A 236 19.31 0.77 -11.82
C TYR A 236 20.82 0.56 -11.87
N GLN A 237 21.32 -0.34 -11.03
CA GLN A 237 22.72 -0.77 -10.99
C GLN A 237 22.89 -1.99 -11.89
N GLU A 238 23.64 -1.81 -12.97
CA GLU A 238 23.88 -2.84 -13.97
C GLU A 238 24.70 -4.01 -13.43
N ALA A 239 24.36 -5.23 -13.81
CA ALA A 239 25.26 -6.36 -13.62
C ALA A 239 26.45 -6.29 -14.59
N SER A 240 27.58 -6.88 -14.23
CA SER A 240 28.87 -6.78 -14.94
C SER A 240 28.87 -7.27 -16.41
N HIS A 241 27.78 -7.81 -16.92
CA HIS A 241 27.64 -8.33 -18.27
C HIS A 241 26.55 -7.63 -19.11
N GLU A 242 25.92 -6.61 -18.56
CA GLU A 242 24.88 -5.85 -19.26
C GLU A 242 25.51 -4.76 -20.14
N VAL A 243 25.02 -4.69 -21.38
CA VAL A 243 25.35 -3.60 -22.28
C VAL A 243 24.32 -2.49 -22.05
N ASP A 244 24.56 -1.71 -20.99
CA ASP A 244 23.97 -0.42 -20.70
C ASP A 244 22.44 -0.29 -20.72
N PRO A 245 21.80 -0.48 -19.62
CA PRO A 245 20.57 0.23 -19.36
C PRO A 245 20.71 1.18 -18.16
N HIS A 246 21.48 2.25 -18.23
CA HIS A 246 21.32 3.33 -17.27
C HIS A 246 19.84 3.73 -17.25
N LEU A 247 19.14 3.24 -16.23
CA LEU A 247 17.73 3.52 -16.01
C LEU A 247 17.60 4.35 -14.75
N PHE A 248 17.16 5.57 -14.93
CA PHE A 248 16.81 6.46 -13.83
C PHE A 248 15.29 6.68 -13.82
N VAL A 249 14.67 6.48 -12.67
CA VAL A 249 13.23 6.66 -12.46
C VAL A 249 13.01 7.75 -11.42
N HIS A 250 12.26 8.78 -11.80
CA HIS A 250 11.83 9.83 -10.89
C HIS A 250 10.31 9.77 -10.72
N LEU A 251 9.84 9.71 -9.46
CA LEU A 251 8.43 9.68 -9.08
C LEU A 251 8.11 10.86 -8.15
N ASP A 252 7.06 11.60 -8.51
CA ASP A 252 6.54 12.75 -7.72
C ASP A 252 5.02 12.56 -7.49
N PRO A 253 4.60 11.66 -6.58
CA PRO A 253 3.20 11.46 -6.23
C PRO A 253 2.67 12.58 -5.35
N LYS A 254 1.42 12.99 -5.61
CA LYS A 254 0.60 13.88 -4.78
C LYS A 254 -0.76 13.27 -4.57
N ILE A 255 -1.19 13.15 -3.32
CA ILE A 255 -2.46 12.53 -2.95
C ILE A 255 -3.27 13.51 -2.12
N ILE A 256 -4.55 13.63 -2.45
CA ILE A 256 -5.54 14.32 -1.64
C ILE A 256 -6.51 13.26 -1.14
N SER A 257 -6.78 13.26 0.16
CA SER A 257 -7.60 12.26 0.83
C SER A 257 -8.69 12.93 1.65
N ALA A 258 -9.86 12.31 1.66
CA ALA A 258 -10.98 12.70 2.54
C ALA A 258 -11.64 11.44 3.10
N GLN A 259 -11.92 11.46 4.40
CA GLN A 259 -12.64 10.40 5.09
C GLN A 259 -13.69 11.05 5.99
N TYR A 260 -14.93 10.63 5.85
CA TYR A 260 -16.03 11.07 6.70
C TYR A 260 -16.64 9.87 7.41
N SER A 261 -16.63 9.90 8.73
CA SER A 261 -17.12 8.83 9.59
C SER A 261 -18.38 9.28 10.33
N HIS A 262 -19.39 8.43 10.34
CA HIS A 262 -20.63 8.58 11.08
C HIS A 262 -20.89 7.30 11.87
N GLU A 263 -21.83 7.30 12.81
CA GLU A 263 -22.10 6.18 13.73
C GLU A 263 -22.09 4.78 13.08
N LYS A 264 -22.67 4.64 11.89
CA LYS A 264 -22.80 3.34 11.20
C LYS A 264 -22.14 3.27 9.85
N TRP A 265 -21.64 4.37 9.31
CA TRP A 265 -21.05 4.37 7.98
C TRP A 265 -19.82 5.28 7.89
N GLU A 266 -18.94 4.90 7.01
CA GLU A 266 -17.75 5.68 6.67
C GLU A 266 -17.65 5.78 5.15
N LEU A 267 -17.32 6.97 4.68
CA LEU A 267 -17.01 7.24 3.29
C LEU A 267 -15.57 7.73 3.19
N THR A 268 -14.77 7.07 2.35
CA THR A 268 -13.37 7.42 2.11
C THR A 268 -13.15 7.61 0.62
N ALA A 269 -12.43 8.66 0.27
CA ALA A 269 -11.98 8.91 -1.10
C ALA A 269 -10.54 9.43 -1.10
N GLU A 270 -9.74 8.95 -2.05
CA GLU A 270 -8.42 9.48 -2.32
C GLU A 270 -8.24 9.69 -3.82
N TYR A 271 -7.52 10.73 -4.19
CA TYR A 271 -7.14 11.06 -5.56
C TYR A 271 -5.64 11.31 -5.63
N SER A 272 -4.98 10.65 -6.56
CA SER A 272 -3.54 10.73 -6.78
C SER A 272 -3.20 11.18 -8.19
N GLN A 273 -2.19 12.02 -8.30
CA GLN A 273 -1.42 12.24 -9.51
C GLN A 273 0.05 12.00 -9.21
N MET A 274 0.70 11.18 -10.00
CA MET A 274 2.11 10.89 -9.89
C MET A 274 2.80 11.22 -11.21
N LYS A 275 3.65 12.25 -11.22
CA LYS A 275 4.57 12.45 -12.34
C LYS A 275 5.60 11.34 -12.29
N SER A 276 5.76 10.64 -13.42
CA SER A 276 6.74 9.60 -13.60
C SER A 276 7.64 9.97 -14.77
N SER A 277 8.94 9.97 -14.56
CA SER A 277 9.94 10.21 -15.61
C SER A 277 10.93 9.06 -15.60
N ILE A 278 11.13 8.45 -16.75
CA ILE A 278 12.08 7.36 -16.96
C ILE A 278 13.11 7.84 -17.98
N THR A 279 14.36 7.92 -17.56
CA THR A 279 15.51 8.28 -18.40
C THR A 279 16.34 7.04 -18.67
N ARG A 280 16.72 6.84 -19.94
CA ARG A 280 17.54 5.72 -20.41
C ARG A 280 18.61 6.23 -21.36
N ASN A 281 19.80 5.58 -21.39
CA ASN A 281 20.89 6.03 -22.25
C ASN A 281 20.60 5.80 -23.74
N PHE A 282 20.05 4.66 -24.13
CA PHE A 282 19.85 4.28 -25.54
C PHE A 282 18.40 4.20 -25.98
N ALA A 283 17.44 4.71 -25.18
CA ALA A 283 16.05 4.80 -25.54
C ALA A 283 15.49 6.20 -25.28
N PRO A 284 14.43 6.61 -25.96
CA PRO A 284 13.79 7.89 -25.68
C PRO A 284 13.33 7.99 -24.21
N ASN A 285 13.58 9.16 -23.61
CA ASN A 285 13.06 9.46 -22.29
C ASN A 285 11.54 9.43 -22.33
N PHE A 286 10.96 8.81 -21.31
CA PHE A 286 9.52 8.71 -21.17
C PHE A 286 9.06 9.50 -19.94
N SER A 287 8.04 10.33 -20.11
CA SER A 287 7.43 11.06 -19.00
C SER A 287 5.92 11.08 -19.16
N ASN A 288 5.22 10.77 -18.07
CA ASN A 288 3.76 10.80 -18.02
C ASN A 288 3.26 11.24 -16.65
N VAL A 289 1.95 11.44 -16.55
CA VAL A 289 1.25 11.64 -15.28
C VAL A 289 0.32 10.46 -15.09
N ILE A 290 0.68 9.58 -14.17
CA ILE A 290 -0.16 8.47 -13.69
C ILE A 290 -1.27 9.09 -12.84
N GLU A 291 -2.49 8.66 -13.03
CA GLU A 291 -3.66 9.09 -12.26
C GLU A 291 -4.29 7.89 -11.57
N GLY A 292 -4.65 8.06 -10.31
CA GLY A 292 -5.37 7.06 -9.54
C GLY A 292 -6.40 7.70 -8.63
N TYR A 293 -7.53 7.02 -8.41
CA TYR A 293 -8.51 7.43 -7.43
C TYR A 293 -9.41 6.28 -7.01
N TYR A 294 -9.93 6.37 -5.80
CA TYR A 294 -11.01 5.49 -5.36
C TYR A 294 -12.02 6.23 -4.51
N VAL A 295 -13.21 5.66 -4.45
CA VAL A 295 -14.26 5.99 -3.49
C VAL A 295 -14.73 4.70 -2.85
N GLN A 296 -14.75 4.67 -1.51
CA GLN A 296 -15.14 3.50 -0.72
C GLN A 296 -16.16 3.90 0.33
N GLY A 297 -17.21 3.13 0.45
CA GLY A 297 -18.19 3.23 1.54
C GLY A 297 -18.20 1.96 2.37
N SER A 298 -18.29 2.08 3.69
CA SER A 298 -18.56 0.97 4.59
C SER A 298 -19.81 1.26 5.43
N TYR A 299 -20.56 0.21 5.76
CA TYR A 299 -21.77 0.31 6.56
C TYR A 299 -21.85 -0.82 7.58
N GLN A 300 -22.04 -0.47 8.85
CA GLN A 300 -22.21 -1.41 9.94
C GLN A 300 -23.65 -1.93 9.96
N LEU A 301 -23.86 -3.15 9.46
CA LEU A 301 -25.16 -3.82 9.39
C LEU A 301 -25.62 -4.28 10.77
N THR A 302 -24.72 -4.90 11.53
CA THR A 302 -24.90 -5.30 12.93
C THR A 302 -23.62 -4.96 13.71
N PRO A 303 -23.57 -5.05 15.04
CA PRO A 303 -22.35 -4.81 15.80
C PRO A 303 -21.14 -5.64 15.34
N SER A 304 -21.35 -6.80 14.72
CA SER A 304 -20.29 -7.71 14.27
C SER A 304 -20.20 -7.85 12.74
N LEU A 305 -21.12 -7.28 11.96
CA LEU A 305 -21.15 -7.43 10.51
C LEU A 305 -21.09 -6.07 9.81
N GLN A 306 -20.08 -5.87 8.97
CA GLN A 306 -19.89 -4.68 8.15
C GLN A 306 -19.89 -5.05 6.67
N ALA A 307 -20.57 -4.25 5.86
CA ALA A 307 -20.48 -4.29 4.40
C ALA A 307 -19.56 -3.18 3.88
N VAL A 308 -18.84 -3.44 2.80
CA VAL A 308 -17.96 -2.50 2.14
C VAL A 308 -18.21 -2.53 0.64
N ALA A 309 -18.21 -1.37 0.00
CA ALA A 309 -18.24 -1.26 -1.45
C ALA A 309 -17.21 -0.21 -1.90
N ARG A 310 -16.52 -0.48 -3.00
CA ARG A 310 -15.49 0.43 -3.55
C ARG A 310 -15.52 0.44 -5.06
N TYR A 311 -15.28 1.62 -5.62
CA TYR A 311 -14.81 1.80 -6.98
C TYR A 311 -13.40 2.35 -6.95
N ASP A 312 -12.47 1.67 -7.64
CA ASP A 312 -11.04 1.99 -7.71
C ASP A 312 -10.61 2.07 -9.17
N ALA A 313 -9.87 3.10 -9.57
CA ALA A 313 -9.41 3.27 -10.94
C ALA A 313 -8.00 3.87 -11.01
N SER A 314 -7.17 3.29 -11.87
CA SER A 314 -5.84 3.78 -12.19
C SER A 314 -5.59 3.85 -13.68
N PHE A 315 -4.82 4.84 -14.10
CA PHE A 315 -4.49 5.12 -15.51
C PHE A 315 -3.01 5.47 -15.61
N ASN A 316 -2.29 4.74 -16.45
CA ASN A 316 -0.86 4.98 -16.67
C ASN A 316 -0.58 6.35 -17.30
N ASN A 317 -1.59 6.98 -17.90
CA ASN A 317 -1.51 8.35 -18.38
C ASN A 317 -2.87 9.06 -18.19
N LYS A 318 -2.91 10.11 -17.39
CA LYS A 318 -4.08 10.95 -17.13
C LYS A 318 -4.77 11.46 -18.40
N SER A 319 -4.00 11.69 -19.46
CA SER A 319 -4.51 12.19 -20.76
C SER A 319 -4.92 11.07 -21.72
N ASP A 320 -4.86 9.80 -21.29
CA ASP A 320 -5.14 8.61 -22.09
C ASP A 320 -5.78 7.50 -21.22
N ARG A 321 -6.95 7.79 -20.65
CA ARG A 321 -7.63 6.90 -19.71
C ARG A 321 -8.19 5.62 -20.34
N ASP A 322 -8.27 5.53 -21.66
CA ASP A 322 -8.65 4.33 -22.40
C ASP A 322 -7.44 3.59 -23.00
N GLY A 323 -6.22 4.07 -22.74
CA GLY A 323 -4.96 3.46 -23.14
C GLY A 323 -4.65 3.46 -24.65
N LYS A 324 -5.49 4.10 -25.46
CA LYS A 324 -5.36 4.00 -26.93
C LYS A 324 -4.13 4.71 -27.48
N LYS A 325 -3.75 5.86 -26.89
CA LYS A 325 -2.56 6.61 -27.33
C LYS A 325 -1.28 5.84 -26.99
N LEU A 326 -1.21 5.31 -25.77
CA LEU A 326 -0.09 4.46 -25.34
C LEU A 326 -0.03 3.17 -26.15
N SER A 327 -1.18 2.55 -26.44
CA SER A 327 -1.27 1.38 -27.32
C SER A 327 -0.69 1.68 -28.71
N ALA A 328 -1.09 2.78 -29.32
CA ALA A 328 -0.57 3.19 -30.63
C ALA A 328 0.94 3.50 -30.61
N ALA A 329 1.46 4.03 -29.51
CA ALA A 329 2.87 4.36 -29.36
C ALA A 329 3.77 3.15 -29.05
N THR A 330 3.25 2.15 -28.34
CA THR A 330 4.02 1.00 -27.83
C THR A 330 3.75 -0.30 -28.58
N GLY A 331 2.64 -0.39 -29.33
CA GLY A 331 2.16 -1.63 -29.93
C GLY A 331 1.52 -2.61 -28.95
N LEU A 332 1.42 -2.26 -27.65
CA LEU A 332 0.81 -3.11 -26.62
C LEU A 332 -0.72 -2.87 -26.57
N PRO A 333 -1.51 -3.85 -26.13
CA PRO A 333 -2.96 -3.71 -25.99
C PRO A 333 -3.37 -2.53 -25.08
N ALA A 334 -4.44 -1.82 -25.43
CA ALA A 334 -4.88 -0.64 -24.71
C ALA A 334 -5.26 -0.91 -23.23
N HIS A 335 -5.84 -2.08 -22.96
CA HIS A 335 -6.24 -2.49 -21.60
C HIS A 335 -5.05 -2.63 -20.62
N MET A 336 -3.81 -2.75 -21.09
CA MET A 336 -2.61 -2.80 -20.24
C MET A 336 -2.25 -1.44 -19.60
N PHE A 337 -2.94 -0.37 -19.96
CA PHE A 337 -2.62 0.98 -19.49
C PHE A 337 -3.63 1.56 -18.51
N PHE A 338 -4.59 0.76 -18.09
CA PHE A 338 -5.55 1.13 -17.05
C PHE A 338 -6.04 -0.09 -16.28
N ALA A 339 -6.63 0.15 -15.11
CA ALA A 339 -7.42 -0.82 -14.38
C ALA A 339 -8.55 -0.10 -13.64
N LYS A 340 -9.75 -0.70 -13.63
CA LYS A 340 -10.94 -0.20 -12.95
C LYS A 340 -11.59 -1.34 -12.21
N ASP A 341 -11.70 -1.24 -10.92
CA ASP A 341 -12.17 -2.29 -10.02
C ASP A 341 -13.46 -1.88 -9.30
N TRP A 342 -14.48 -2.70 -9.38
CA TRP A 342 -15.64 -2.68 -8.51
C TRP A 342 -15.51 -3.77 -7.47
N MET A 343 -15.42 -3.39 -6.20
CA MET A 343 -15.29 -4.31 -5.08
C MET A 343 -16.54 -4.26 -4.19
N LEU A 344 -17.00 -5.43 -3.80
CA LEU A 344 -17.99 -5.64 -2.75
C LEU A 344 -17.39 -6.56 -1.70
N GLY A 345 -17.50 -6.19 -0.43
CA GLY A 345 -16.91 -6.92 0.67
C GLY A 345 -17.82 -7.03 1.89
N LEU A 346 -17.57 -8.07 2.67
CA LEU A 346 -18.17 -8.28 3.99
C LEU A 346 -17.06 -8.56 5.00
N ARG A 347 -17.19 -7.98 6.18
CA ARG A 347 -16.39 -8.27 7.36
C ARG A 347 -17.29 -8.76 8.47
N TYR A 348 -16.92 -9.88 9.09
CA TYR A 348 -17.58 -10.43 10.25
C TYR A 348 -16.60 -10.60 11.42
N ASP A 349 -16.79 -9.83 12.47
CA ASP A 349 -16.00 -9.90 13.69
C ASP A 349 -16.56 -11.02 14.58
N VAL A 350 -15.89 -12.18 14.58
CA VAL A 350 -16.29 -13.36 15.34
C VAL A 350 -16.00 -13.17 16.83
N THR A 351 -14.82 -12.59 17.11
CA THR A 351 -14.37 -12.17 18.45
C THR A 351 -13.59 -10.85 18.32
N PRO A 352 -13.24 -10.17 19.40
CA PRO A 352 -12.39 -8.97 19.33
C PRO A 352 -11.02 -9.19 18.65
N THR A 353 -10.56 -10.44 18.59
CA THR A 353 -9.24 -10.80 18.04
C THR A 353 -9.32 -11.69 16.80
N PHE A 354 -10.51 -12.08 16.37
CA PHE A 354 -10.72 -12.93 15.21
C PHE A 354 -11.81 -12.40 14.30
N MET A 355 -11.49 -12.18 13.03
CA MET A 355 -12.44 -11.74 12.02
C MET A 355 -12.35 -12.60 10.76
N LEU A 356 -13.45 -12.63 10.03
CA LEU A 356 -13.58 -13.20 8.69
C LEU A 356 -13.87 -12.07 7.71
N ARG A 357 -13.27 -12.13 6.52
CA ARG A 357 -13.58 -11.23 5.42
C ARG A 357 -13.78 -12.00 4.13
N GLY A 358 -14.70 -11.51 3.29
CA GLY A 358 -14.87 -11.97 1.92
C GLY A 358 -15.01 -10.78 1.01
N GLU A 359 -14.34 -10.80 -0.15
CA GLU A 359 -14.41 -9.75 -1.16
C GLU A 359 -14.60 -10.34 -2.54
N TRP A 360 -15.37 -9.64 -3.33
CA TRP A 360 -15.57 -9.87 -4.74
C TRP A 360 -15.09 -8.66 -5.52
N HIS A 361 -14.31 -8.90 -6.56
CA HIS A 361 -13.76 -7.87 -7.43
C HIS A 361 -14.19 -8.11 -8.88
N HIS A 362 -14.46 -7.02 -9.59
CA HIS A 362 -14.65 -7.01 -11.03
C HIS A 362 -13.74 -5.95 -11.64
N ILE A 363 -12.68 -6.42 -12.32
CA ILE A 363 -11.62 -5.56 -12.81
C ILE A 363 -11.68 -5.48 -14.34
N ASP A 364 -11.80 -4.26 -14.88
CA ASP A 364 -11.67 -3.92 -16.30
C ASP A 364 -10.30 -3.27 -16.52
N GLY A 365 -9.48 -3.85 -17.36
CA GLY A 365 -8.10 -3.42 -17.60
C GLY A 365 -7.05 -4.24 -16.85
N THR A 366 -5.85 -4.39 -17.43
CA THR A 366 -4.71 -5.15 -16.86
C THR A 366 -3.56 -4.26 -16.41
N GLY A 367 -3.83 -2.97 -16.16
CA GLY A 367 -2.79 -2.00 -15.81
C GLY A 367 -2.02 -2.30 -14.52
N TRP A 368 -2.51 -3.20 -13.69
CA TRP A 368 -1.83 -3.67 -12.47
C TRP A 368 -0.89 -4.86 -12.72
N LEU A 369 -1.10 -5.59 -13.84
CA LEU A 369 -0.25 -6.71 -14.19
C LEU A 369 1.07 -6.20 -14.80
N SER A 370 2.17 -6.88 -14.52
CA SER A 370 3.38 -6.68 -15.30
C SER A 370 3.22 -7.32 -16.70
N SER A 371 4.05 -6.89 -17.63
CA SER A 371 4.09 -7.53 -18.96
C SER A 371 4.50 -9.00 -18.92
N LEU A 372 5.16 -9.44 -17.83
CA LEU A 372 5.54 -10.83 -17.60
C LEU A 372 4.35 -11.67 -17.12
N ASP A 373 3.46 -11.08 -16.32
CA ASP A 373 2.28 -11.75 -15.78
C ASP A 373 1.13 -11.79 -16.80
N ASN A 374 1.16 -10.90 -17.78
CA ASN A 374 0.15 -10.77 -18.83
C ASN A 374 0.56 -11.54 -20.09
N THR A 375 0.65 -12.87 -19.96
CA THR A 375 1.07 -13.76 -21.05
C THR A 375 0.01 -13.93 -22.14
N ASN A 376 -1.24 -13.58 -21.86
CA ASN A 376 -2.33 -13.60 -22.84
C ASN A 376 -3.10 -12.27 -22.87
N PRO A 377 -2.73 -11.31 -23.75
CA PRO A 377 -3.35 -9.99 -23.80
C PRO A 377 -4.83 -9.98 -24.27
N ARG A 378 -5.43 -11.14 -24.52
CA ARG A 378 -6.83 -11.26 -24.96
C ARG A 378 -7.76 -11.70 -23.83
N GLU A 379 -7.22 -12.15 -22.70
CA GLU A 379 -7.99 -12.74 -21.63
C GLU A 379 -7.91 -11.84 -20.39
N MET A 380 -9.04 -11.31 -20.07
CA MET A 380 -9.41 -10.69 -18.81
C MET A 380 -10.81 -11.07 -18.45
#